data_5c2ce788275b6c46f1d16c5f6e0052a5
#
_entry.id   5c2ce788275b6c46f1d16c5f6e0052a5
#
_cell.length_a   1.000
_cell.length_b   1.000
_cell.length_c   1.000
_cell.angle_alpha   90.00
_cell.angle_beta   90.00
_cell.angle_gamma   90.00
#
_symmetry.space_group_name_H-M   'P 1'
#
loop_
_entity.id
_entity.type
_entity.pdbx_description
1 polymer ?
#
loop_
_entity_poly.entity_id
_entity_poly.type
_entity_poly.pdbx_seq_one_letter_code
_entity_poly.pdbx_strand_id
1 'polypeptide(L)'
;LATPEEIRVLKETDTAVAYNPVASMWKGNSVAPVLDYISQGVRFGLGSDCTRNDGFRLLDAAEACQRIAYGIPKDDFSCGAGWRWVDAGTRGGASACGLAGKTGELAPGKQADFLILDRTGPEVLPSWDFTWELVRFYDRADILATVVDGVPLVIRGKAVRIDSQSFVQGHAAA
;
A
#
# COMPACT_ATOMS: atom_id res chain seq x y z
N LEU A 1 -4.61 -4.20 19.65
CA LEU A 1 -4.85 -2.75 19.51
C LEU A 1 -3.81 -2.00 20.32
N ALA A 2 -3.14 -1.03 19.73
CA ALA A 2 -2.27 -0.14 20.47
C ALA A 2 -3.11 0.83 21.30
N THR A 3 -2.77 0.98 22.57
CA THR A 3 -3.34 1.96 23.48
C THR A 3 -2.72 3.35 23.22
N PRO A 4 -3.34 4.45 23.67
CA PRO A 4 -2.74 5.79 23.55
C PRO A 4 -1.32 5.88 24.16
N GLU A 5 -1.07 5.17 25.26
CA GLU A 5 0.25 5.13 25.90
C GLU A 5 1.28 4.39 25.04
N GLU A 6 0.91 3.25 24.44
CA GLU A 6 1.79 2.53 23.53
C GLU A 6 2.09 3.33 22.25
N ILE A 7 1.10 4.09 21.74
CA ILE A 7 1.32 4.98 20.59
C ILE A 7 2.33 6.09 20.95
N ARG A 8 2.25 6.64 22.15
CA ARG A 8 3.23 7.61 22.66
C ARG A 8 4.63 7.00 22.70
N VAL A 9 4.77 5.78 23.21
CA VAL A 9 6.06 5.07 23.25
C VAL A 9 6.60 4.80 21.84
N LEU A 10 5.75 4.37 20.89
CA LEU A 10 6.14 4.20 19.49
C LEU A 10 6.72 5.50 18.91
N LYS A 11 6.10 6.64 19.22
CA LYS A 11 6.58 7.95 18.76
C LYS A 11 7.91 8.33 19.40
N GLU A 12 8.02 8.18 20.71
CA GLU A 12 9.24 8.55 21.48
C GLU A 12 10.46 7.71 21.10
N THR A 13 10.24 6.45 20.75
CA THR A 13 11.29 5.53 20.33
C THR A 13 11.56 5.52 18.83
N ASP A 14 10.84 6.36 18.06
CA ASP A 14 10.87 6.35 16.59
C ASP A 14 10.61 4.96 15.98
N THR A 15 9.83 4.13 16.66
CA THR A 15 9.47 2.80 16.19
C THR A 15 8.42 2.90 15.08
N ALA A 16 8.70 2.31 13.92
CA ALA A 16 7.77 2.27 12.80
C ALA A 16 6.80 1.08 12.89
N VAL A 17 5.60 1.26 12.35
CA VAL A 17 4.53 0.26 12.36
C VAL A 17 4.24 -0.25 10.95
N ALA A 18 4.11 -1.57 10.79
CA ALA A 18 3.54 -2.18 9.60
C ALA A 18 2.02 -2.32 9.79
N TYR A 19 1.24 -1.55 9.04
CA TYR A 19 -0.21 -1.67 9.00
C TYR A 19 -0.63 -2.70 7.96
N ASN A 20 -1.25 -3.78 8.41
CA ASN A 20 -1.64 -4.93 7.58
C ASN A 20 -3.18 -5.04 7.49
N PRO A 21 -3.86 -4.17 6.73
CA PRO A 21 -5.33 -4.09 6.74
C PRO A 21 -6.00 -5.38 6.26
N VAL A 22 -5.49 -5.99 5.19
CA VAL A 22 -6.09 -7.22 4.63
C VAL A 22 -5.97 -8.39 5.61
N ALA A 23 -4.84 -8.49 6.33
CA ALA A 23 -4.68 -9.50 7.36
C ALA A 23 -5.65 -9.29 8.53
N SER A 24 -5.85 -8.04 8.95
CA SER A 24 -6.84 -7.69 9.99
C SER A 24 -8.26 -8.05 9.58
N MET A 25 -8.65 -7.75 8.33
CA MET A 25 -9.96 -8.14 7.77
C MET A 25 -10.15 -9.66 7.79
N TRP A 26 -9.15 -10.40 7.35
CA TRP A 26 -9.24 -11.85 7.22
C TRP A 26 -9.24 -12.56 8.56
N LYS A 27 -8.43 -12.13 9.49
CA LYS A 27 -8.36 -12.71 10.85
C LYS A 27 -9.52 -12.26 11.73
N GLY A 28 -10.17 -11.13 11.40
CA GLY A 28 -11.32 -10.61 12.16
C GLY A 28 -11.00 -10.21 13.59
N ASN A 29 -9.72 -9.85 13.89
CA ASN A 29 -9.30 -9.56 15.25
C ASN A 29 -9.42 -8.07 15.62
N SER A 30 -8.74 -7.19 14.91
CA SER A 30 -8.80 -5.76 15.20
C SER A 30 -8.27 -4.92 14.04
N VAL A 31 -8.66 -3.65 14.01
CA VAL A 31 -8.13 -2.64 13.10
C VAL A 31 -7.17 -1.75 13.88
N ALA A 32 -5.93 -1.59 13.40
CA ALA A 32 -4.96 -0.72 14.02
C ALA A 32 -5.43 0.76 14.01
N PRO A 33 -5.20 1.56 15.07
CA PRO A 33 -5.64 2.95 15.15
C PRO A 33 -4.71 3.86 14.34
N VAL A 34 -4.70 3.70 13.01
CA VAL A 34 -3.74 4.40 12.13
C VAL A 34 -3.97 5.90 12.11
N LEU A 35 -5.22 6.35 12.29
CA LEU A 35 -5.50 7.79 12.40
C LEU A 35 -4.84 8.41 13.64
N ASP A 36 -4.73 7.66 14.73
CA ASP A 36 -4.00 8.10 15.92
C ASP A 36 -2.49 8.09 15.68
N TYR A 37 -1.96 7.10 14.94
CA TYR A 37 -0.56 7.13 14.51
C TYR A 37 -0.24 8.38 13.71
N ILE A 38 -1.09 8.74 12.76
CA ILE A 38 -0.94 9.94 11.95
C ILE A 38 -0.98 11.20 12.81
N SER A 39 -1.97 11.31 13.70
CA SER A 39 -2.14 12.50 14.55
C SER A 39 -0.96 12.73 15.50
N GLN A 40 -0.32 11.65 15.95
CA GLN A 40 0.84 11.70 16.85
C GLN A 40 2.18 11.63 16.10
N GLY A 41 2.17 11.51 14.77
CA GLY A 41 3.36 11.46 13.94
C GLY A 41 4.19 10.18 14.11
N VAL A 42 3.55 9.05 14.40
CA VAL A 42 4.18 7.72 14.36
C VAL A 42 4.38 7.31 12.90
N ARG A 43 5.58 6.86 12.57
CA ARG A 43 5.89 6.36 11.22
C ARG A 43 5.18 5.04 10.97
N PHE A 44 4.58 4.89 9.79
CA PHE A 44 3.98 3.62 9.40
C PHE A 44 4.04 3.42 7.89
N GLY A 45 3.92 2.17 7.47
CA GLY A 45 3.78 1.76 6.09
C GLY A 45 2.74 0.66 5.96
N LEU A 46 2.30 0.37 4.73
CA LEU A 46 1.39 -0.73 4.45
C LEU A 46 2.15 -2.05 4.32
N GLY A 47 1.60 -3.10 4.86
CA GLY A 47 2.11 -4.46 4.74
C GLY A 47 1.01 -5.46 4.41
N SER A 48 1.38 -6.60 3.84
CA SER A 48 0.45 -7.67 3.43
C SER A 48 0.29 -8.77 4.47
N ASP A 49 1.25 -8.95 5.39
CA ASP A 49 1.35 -10.11 6.25
C ASP A 49 1.38 -11.40 5.39
N CYS A 50 0.70 -12.45 5.79
CA CYS A 50 0.61 -13.73 5.10
C CYS A 50 -0.54 -13.81 4.07
N THR A 51 -1.16 -12.69 3.72
CA THR A 51 -2.33 -12.66 2.84
C THR A 51 -1.94 -12.31 1.40
N ARG A 52 -2.81 -11.62 0.67
CA ARG A 52 -2.61 -11.28 -0.72
C ARG A 52 -1.60 -10.13 -0.89
N ASN A 53 -0.55 -10.36 -1.68
CA ASN A 53 0.45 -9.33 -2.04
C ASN A 53 -0.01 -8.52 -3.27
N ASP A 54 -1.06 -7.73 -3.07
CA ASP A 54 -1.63 -6.85 -4.07
C ASP A 54 -1.68 -5.43 -3.50
N GLY A 55 -0.85 -4.54 -4.03
CA GLY A 55 -0.67 -3.19 -3.51
C GLY A 55 -1.95 -2.36 -3.56
N PHE A 56 -2.72 -2.44 -4.66
CA PHE A 56 -3.98 -1.69 -4.78
C PHE A 56 -5.03 -2.19 -3.79
N ARG A 57 -5.12 -3.50 -3.60
CA ARG A 57 -6.01 -4.04 -2.57
C ARG A 57 -5.59 -3.64 -1.16
N LEU A 58 -4.30 -3.47 -0.90
CA LEU A 58 -3.83 -2.96 0.40
C LEU A 58 -4.25 -1.50 0.59
N LEU A 59 -4.18 -0.67 -0.45
CA LEU A 59 -4.63 0.72 -0.41
C LEU A 59 -6.13 0.82 -0.08
N ASP A 60 -6.96 0.10 -0.83
CA ASP A 60 -8.41 0.06 -0.63
C ASP A 60 -8.77 -0.47 0.77
N ALA A 61 -8.21 -1.60 1.17
CA ALA A 61 -8.44 -2.17 2.49
C ALA A 61 -7.97 -1.25 3.63
N ALA A 62 -6.86 -0.53 3.44
CA ALA A 62 -6.35 0.41 4.42
C ALA A 62 -7.37 1.52 4.70
N GLU A 63 -7.94 2.10 3.65
CA GLU A 63 -8.97 3.11 3.78
C GLU A 63 -10.28 2.53 4.34
N ALA A 64 -10.78 1.45 3.77
CA ALA A 64 -12.05 0.85 4.15
C ALA A 64 -12.05 0.45 5.64
N CYS A 65 -11.00 -0.18 6.14
CA CYS A 65 -10.87 -0.55 7.55
C CYS A 65 -10.93 0.66 8.47
N GLN A 66 -10.23 1.75 8.14
CA GLN A 66 -10.26 2.97 8.97
C GLN A 66 -11.63 3.63 8.93
N ARG A 67 -12.28 3.69 7.77
CA ARG A 67 -13.64 4.25 7.64
C ARG A 67 -14.65 3.47 8.48
N ILE A 68 -14.62 2.15 8.42
CA ILE A 68 -15.54 1.29 9.16
C ILE A 68 -15.27 1.37 10.68
N ALA A 69 -14.01 1.27 11.09
CA ALA A 69 -13.66 1.18 12.51
C ALA A 69 -13.72 2.53 13.24
N TYR A 70 -13.37 3.62 12.55
CA TYR A 70 -13.17 4.93 13.19
C TYR A 70 -13.97 6.06 12.56
N GLY A 71 -14.24 6.02 11.26
CA GLY A 71 -14.99 7.05 10.56
C GLY A 71 -16.48 6.99 10.86
N ILE A 72 -17.12 5.88 10.57
CA ILE A 72 -18.58 5.68 10.77
C ILE A 72 -19.00 5.97 12.21
N PRO A 73 -18.31 5.47 13.25
CA PRO A 73 -18.70 5.76 14.64
C PRO A 73 -18.62 7.24 15.05
N LYS A 74 -17.89 8.05 14.28
CA LYS A 74 -17.69 9.48 14.54
C LYS A 74 -18.38 10.38 13.52
N ASP A 75 -19.13 9.81 12.58
CA ASP A 75 -19.73 10.52 11.44
C ASP A 75 -18.70 11.31 10.63
N ASP A 76 -17.49 10.77 10.48
CA ASP A 76 -16.37 11.39 9.76
C ASP A 76 -16.24 10.80 8.35
N PHE A 77 -16.83 11.48 7.37
CA PHE A 77 -16.77 11.10 5.96
C PHE A 77 -15.38 11.29 5.33
N SER A 78 -14.52 12.11 5.93
CA SER A 78 -13.18 12.39 5.42
C SER A 78 -12.12 11.41 5.92
N CYS A 79 -12.50 10.51 6.84
CA CYS A 79 -11.62 9.59 7.51
C CYS A 79 -10.72 8.83 6.52
N GLY A 80 -9.45 9.16 6.52
CA GLY A 80 -8.43 8.43 5.78
C GLY A 80 -8.51 8.50 4.26
N ALA A 81 -9.00 9.59 3.67
CA ALA A 81 -9.17 9.67 2.22
C ALA A 81 -7.86 9.75 1.42
N GLY A 82 -7.84 9.05 0.30
CA GLY A 82 -6.99 9.30 -0.88
C GLY A 82 -5.48 9.19 -0.65
N TRP A 83 -4.77 10.30 -0.86
CA TRP A 83 -3.31 10.40 -0.90
C TRP A 83 -2.59 9.77 0.30
N ARG A 84 -3.20 9.80 1.45
CA ARG A 84 -2.65 9.24 2.69
C ARG A 84 -2.25 7.77 2.56
N TRP A 85 -3.06 6.98 1.87
CA TRP A 85 -2.81 5.55 1.68
C TRP A 85 -1.77 5.30 0.60
N VAL A 86 -1.79 6.10 -0.46
CA VAL A 86 -0.74 6.06 -1.50
C VAL A 86 0.61 6.41 -0.87
N ASP A 87 0.65 7.44 -0.02
CA ASP A 87 1.84 7.82 0.71
C ASP A 87 2.33 6.71 1.65
N ALA A 88 1.43 6.09 2.40
CA ALA A 88 1.75 4.96 3.28
C ALA A 88 2.29 3.74 2.51
N GLY A 89 1.79 3.50 1.29
CA GLY A 89 2.27 2.43 0.41
C GLY A 89 3.59 2.74 -0.31
N THR A 90 4.04 3.98 -0.30
CA THR A 90 5.25 4.46 -1.00
C THR A 90 6.25 5.06 -0.03
N ARG A 91 6.24 6.38 0.21
CA ARG A 91 7.19 7.07 1.10
C ARG A 91 7.10 6.57 2.55
N GLY A 92 5.88 6.35 3.05
CA GLY A 92 5.65 5.82 4.39
C GLY A 92 6.24 4.42 4.55
N GLY A 93 6.03 3.53 3.57
CA GLY A 93 6.64 2.20 3.52
C GLY A 93 8.16 2.25 3.49
N ALA A 94 8.73 3.08 2.62
CA ALA A 94 10.18 3.28 2.56
C ALA A 94 10.74 3.81 3.89
N SER A 95 10.05 4.77 4.53
CA SER A 95 10.43 5.30 5.84
C SER A 95 10.36 4.23 6.92
N ALA A 96 9.30 3.44 6.96
CA ALA A 96 9.14 2.38 7.94
C ALA A 96 10.23 1.30 7.84
N CYS A 97 10.71 1.04 6.60
CA CYS A 97 11.80 0.11 6.34
C CYS A 97 13.21 0.72 6.46
N GLY A 98 13.35 1.99 6.82
CA GLY A 98 14.65 2.68 6.85
C GLY A 98 15.24 2.98 5.47
N LEU A 99 14.43 2.98 4.41
CA LEU A 99 14.84 3.17 3.02
C LEU A 99 14.48 4.55 2.45
N ALA A 100 13.99 5.48 3.27
CA ALA A 100 13.52 6.81 2.82
C ALA A 100 14.57 7.61 2.02
N GLY A 101 15.85 7.41 2.29
CA GLY A 101 16.94 8.03 1.51
C GLY A 101 17.19 7.40 0.14
N LYS A 102 16.64 6.20 -0.12
CA LYS A 102 16.91 5.41 -1.33
C LYS A 102 15.72 5.33 -2.28
N THR A 103 14.52 5.14 -1.76
CA THR A 103 13.31 4.89 -2.55
C THR A 103 12.05 5.47 -1.90
N GLY A 104 10.88 5.17 -2.44
CA GLY A 104 9.57 5.59 -1.96
C GLY A 104 9.00 6.80 -2.70
N GLU A 105 9.80 7.49 -3.51
CA GLU A 105 9.37 8.58 -4.39
C GLU A 105 10.32 8.71 -5.58
N LEU A 106 9.83 9.27 -6.67
CA LEU A 106 10.65 9.65 -7.83
C LEU A 106 11.31 11.01 -7.57
N ALA A 107 12.59 10.99 -7.22
CA ALA A 107 13.37 12.22 -6.98
C ALA A 107 14.81 12.03 -7.45
N PRO A 108 15.51 13.12 -7.82
CA PRO A 108 16.93 13.06 -8.18
C PRO A 108 17.78 12.44 -7.06
N GLY A 109 18.61 11.45 -7.43
CA GLY A 109 19.49 10.75 -6.48
C GLY A 109 18.85 9.54 -5.78
N LYS A 110 17.56 9.27 -6.01
CA LYS A 110 16.89 8.05 -5.54
C LYS A 110 16.85 6.97 -6.61
N GLN A 111 16.60 5.73 -6.18
CA GLN A 111 16.38 4.61 -7.09
C GLN A 111 15.14 4.84 -7.95
N ALA A 112 15.21 4.42 -9.19
CA ALA A 112 14.09 4.50 -10.13
C ALA A 112 13.15 3.30 -9.93
N ASP A 113 12.40 3.34 -8.81
CA ASP A 113 11.37 2.35 -8.45
C ASP A 113 10.00 2.95 -8.74
N PHE A 114 9.29 2.43 -9.74
CA PHE A 114 7.98 2.97 -10.10
C PHE A 114 7.10 1.96 -10.84
N LEU A 115 5.81 2.26 -10.87
CA LEU A 115 4.81 1.58 -11.70
C LEU A 115 4.41 2.49 -12.86
N ILE A 116 4.19 1.88 -14.03
CA ILE A 116 3.51 2.53 -15.15
C ILE A 116 2.10 1.94 -15.19
N LEU A 117 1.09 2.82 -15.11
CA LEU A 117 -0.31 2.43 -15.07
C LEU A 117 -1.02 2.77 -16.37
N ASP A 118 -1.92 1.90 -16.80
CA ASP A 118 -2.90 2.20 -17.84
C ASP A 118 -3.99 3.11 -17.25
N ARG A 119 -4.32 4.18 -17.98
CA ARG A 119 -5.37 5.13 -17.62
C ARG A 119 -6.48 5.23 -18.66
N THR A 120 -6.57 4.22 -19.51
CA THR A 120 -7.53 4.23 -20.64
C THR A 120 -8.75 3.34 -20.40
N GLY A 121 -8.79 2.60 -19.29
CA GLY A 121 -9.91 1.74 -18.93
C GLY A 121 -11.19 2.54 -18.63
N PRO A 122 -12.36 1.99 -18.93
CA PRO A 122 -13.64 2.65 -18.68
C PRO A 122 -13.91 2.88 -17.18
N GLU A 123 -13.28 2.08 -16.30
CA GLU A 123 -13.40 2.18 -14.85
C GLU A 123 -12.76 3.45 -14.29
N VAL A 124 -11.75 3.99 -15.00
CA VAL A 124 -10.94 5.14 -14.55
C VAL A 124 -11.19 6.41 -15.38
N LEU A 125 -12.12 6.36 -16.31
CA LEU A 125 -12.49 7.49 -17.16
C LEU A 125 -13.98 7.84 -17.04
N PRO A 126 -14.33 9.14 -17.01
CA PRO A 126 -13.44 10.31 -16.93
C PRO A 126 -12.79 10.45 -15.54
N SER A 127 -11.52 10.88 -15.49
CA SER A 127 -10.77 11.05 -14.24
C SER A 127 -10.92 12.48 -13.71
N TRP A 128 -11.22 12.62 -12.42
CA TRP A 128 -11.36 13.90 -11.71
C TRP A 128 -10.38 14.03 -10.55
N ASP A 129 -10.13 12.92 -9.82
CA ASP A 129 -9.18 12.86 -8.70
C ASP A 129 -8.40 11.55 -8.80
N PHE A 130 -7.27 11.63 -9.49
CA PHE A 130 -6.41 10.47 -9.73
C PHE A 130 -6.03 9.73 -8.43
N THR A 131 -5.79 10.46 -7.36
CA THR A 131 -5.37 9.86 -6.09
C THR A 131 -6.49 9.08 -5.44
N TRP A 132 -7.70 9.62 -5.49
CA TRP A 132 -8.90 8.97 -4.99
C TRP A 132 -9.24 7.72 -5.82
N GLU A 133 -9.13 7.84 -7.14
CA GLU A 133 -9.36 6.77 -8.11
C GLU A 133 -8.34 5.65 -7.95
N LEU A 134 -7.05 6.00 -7.76
CA LEU A 134 -5.96 5.06 -7.58
C LEU A 134 -6.20 4.10 -6.42
N VAL A 135 -6.79 4.57 -5.34
CA VAL A 135 -7.09 3.75 -4.16
C VAL A 135 -8.27 2.81 -4.40
N ARG A 136 -9.25 3.21 -5.26
CA ARG A 136 -10.55 2.53 -5.36
C ARG A 136 -10.79 1.75 -6.64
N PHE A 137 -10.26 2.25 -7.75
CA PHE A 137 -10.61 1.73 -9.08
C PHE A 137 -9.47 0.97 -9.74
N TYR A 138 -8.23 1.24 -9.36
CA TYR A 138 -7.07 0.57 -9.94
C TYR A 138 -6.83 -0.80 -9.32
N ASP A 139 -6.37 -1.72 -10.14
CA ASP A 139 -5.91 -3.02 -9.71
C ASP A 139 -4.61 -3.44 -10.45
N ARG A 140 -4.14 -4.65 -10.19
CA ARG A 140 -2.92 -5.16 -10.81
C ARG A 140 -3.00 -5.31 -12.32
N ALA A 141 -4.19 -5.40 -12.92
CA ALA A 141 -4.36 -5.51 -14.36
C ALA A 141 -4.03 -4.18 -15.06
N ASP A 142 -4.16 -3.06 -14.36
CA ASP A 142 -3.82 -1.73 -14.86
C ASP A 142 -2.31 -1.47 -14.89
N ILE A 143 -1.49 -2.37 -14.33
CA ILE A 143 -0.03 -2.22 -14.32
C ILE A 143 0.56 -2.62 -15.68
N LEU A 144 1.00 -1.63 -16.45
CA LEU A 144 1.72 -1.86 -17.71
C LEU A 144 3.16 -2.28 -17.46
N ALA A 145 3.82 -1.72 -16.46
CA ALA A 145 5.17 -2.12 -16.11
C ALA A 145 5.47 -1.88 -14.62
N THR A 146 6.27 -2.77 -14.05
CA THR A 146 6.93 -2.61 -12.75
C THR A 146 8.43 -2.46 -12.98
N VAL A 147 8.99 -1.34 -12.56
CA VAL A 147 10.41 -1.00 -12.68
C VAL A 147 11.01 -0.91 -11.28
N VAL A 148 12.15 -1.56 -11.07
CA VAL A 148 12.92 -1.53 -9.83
C VAL A 148 14.37 -1.21 -10.16
N ASP A 149 14.92 -0.19 -9.53
CA ASP A 149 16.27 0.32 -9.78
C ASP A 149 16.54 0.59 -11.26
N GLY A 150 15.54 1.16 -11.95
CA GLY A 150 15.58 1.44 -13.38
C GLY A 150 15.43 0.23 -14.30
N VAL A 151 15.25 -0.98 -13.74
CA VAL A 151 15.15 -2.22 -14.51
C VAL A 151 13.71 -2.72 -14.56
N PRO A 152 13.10 -2.90 -15.75
CA PRO A 152 11.80 -3.51 -15.87
C PRO A 152 11.82 -4.96 -15.39
N LEU A 153 11.02 -5.29 -14.39
CA LEU A 153 10.89 -6.66 -13.88
C LEU A 153 9.63 -7.36 -14.37
N VAL A 154 8.55 -6.59 -14.56
CA VAL A 154 7.26 -7.09 -15.08
C VAL A 154 6.78 -6.14 -16.16
N ILE A 155 6.32 -6.69 -17.29
CA ILE A 155 5.68 -5.94 -18.38
C ILE A 155 4.39 -6.66 -18.74
N ARG A 156 3.26 -5.94 -18.69
CA ARG A 156 1.91 -6.45 -19.00
C ARG A 156 1.63 -7.80 -18.30
N GLY A 157 1.93 -7.86 -17.00
CA GLY A 157 1.71 -9.04 -16.16
C GLY A 157 2.69 -10.19 -16.38
N LYS A 158 3.69 -10.05 -17.27
CA LYS A 158 4.71 -11.09 -17.54
C LYS A 158 6.04 -10.70 -16.90
N ALA A 159 6.62 -11.61 -16.11
CA ALA A 159 7.98 -11.43 -15.59
C ALA A 159 9.00 -11.43 -16.74
N VAL A 160 9.91 -10.44 -16.72
CA VAL A 160 10.90 -10.27 -17.80
C VAL A 160 12.10 -11.23 -17.65
N ARG A 161 12.43 -11.60 -16.40
CA ARG A 161 13.63 -12.37 -16.07
C ARG A 161 13.34 -13.79 -15.59
N ILE A 162 12.07 -14.13 -15.41
CA ILE A 162 11.66 -15.45 -14.90
C ILE A 162 10.72 -16.05 -15.94
N ASP A 163 11.04 -17.26 -16.41
CA ASP A 163 10.09 -18.05 -17.17
C ASP A 163 9.02 -18.63 -16.23
N SER A 164 7.96 -17.84 -16.04
CA SER A 164 6.86 -18.24 -15.18
C SER A 164 6.09 -19.45 -15.68
N GLN A 165 6.15 -19.77 -16.99
CA GLN A 165 5.49 -20.96 -17.54
C GLN A 165 6.23 -22.23 -17.15
N SER A 166 7.55 -22.26 -17.27
CA SER A 166 8.35 -23.41 -16.85
C SER A 166 8.27 -23.62 -15.33
N PHE A 167 8.22 -22.53 -14.55
CA PHE A 167 8.04 -22.60 -13.10
C PHE A 167 6.70 -23.24 -12.70
N VAL A 168 5.60 -22.82 -13.31
CA VAL A 168 4.26 -23.36 -13.03
C VAL A 168 4.18 -24.83 -13.47
N GLN A 169 4.72 -25.19 -14.65
CA GLN A 169 4.71 -26.57 -15.13
C GLN A 169 5.53 -27.51 -14.24
N GLY A 170 6.66 -27.04 -13.72
CA GLY A 170 7.49 -27.81 -12.79
C GLY A 170 6.84 -28.11 -11.43
N HIS A 171 5.84 -27.33 -11.02
CA HIS A 171 5.15 -27.47 -9.74
C HIS A 171 3.73 -28.04 -9.85
N ALA A 172 3.18 -28.13 -11.06
CA ALA A 172 1.85 -28.70 -11.29
C ALA A 172 1.84 -30.25 -11.25
N ALA A 173 3.02 -30.87 -11.20
CA ALA A 173 3.21 -32.34 -11.19
C ALA A 173 3.62 -32.88 -9.80
N ALA A 174 3.66 -32.04 -8.76
CA ALA A 174 3.91 -32.43 -7.38
C ALA A 174 2.63 -32.32 -6.55
#